data_37cbb4f6d34dfc3d7d56fbb5d44a78ef
#
_entry.id   37cbb4f6d34dfc3d7d56fbb5d44a78ef
#
_cell.length_a   1.000
_cell.length_b   1.000
_cell.length_c   1.000
_cell.angle_alpha   90.00
_cell.angle_beta   90.00
_cell.angle_gamma   90.00
#
_symmetry.space_group_name_H-M   'P 1'
#
loop_
_entity.id
_entity.type
_entity.pdbx_description
1 polymer ?
#
loop_
_entity_poly.entity_id
_entity_poly.type
_entity_poly.pdbx_seq_one_letter_code
_entity_poly.pdbx_strand_id
1 'polypeptide(L)'
;MLKSRRKLIGKDITELEIGERLHLTEKIEDKDLMLYLGLTNDANPLYLQHDYAAETIYGQPIVPPIMLTGIVTAAISKHMPGPGAHIINQQLHFPKPVYHYSIVEFVLEVTKLDVQSNQVTIQVDATDQEGERIMSGEVVVIAPQKLTVKLTQTKESSDGN
;
A
#
# COMPACT_ATOMS: atom_id res chain seq x y z
N MET A 1 -12.83 -1.48 -34.43
CA MET A 1 -13.51 -1.98 -33.22
C MET A 1 -12.66 -1.62 -32.02
N LEU A 2 -12.95 -0.52 -31.34
CA LEU A 2 -12.24 -0.10 -30.14
C LEU A 2 -12.70 -0.98 -28.98
N LYS A 3 -11.84 -1.92 -28.52
CA LYS A 3 -12.08 -2.66 -27.29
C LYS A 3 -12.14 -1.66 -26.16
N SER A 4 -13.33 -1.48 -25.57
CA SER A 4 -13.54 -0.76 -24.31
C SER A 4 -12.53 -1.30 -23.30
N ARG A 5 -11.58 -0.45 -22.88
CA ARG A 5 -10.70 -0.76 -21.74
C ARG A 5 -11.60 -0.88 -20.53
N ARG A 6 -11.83 -2.10 -20.05
CA ARG A 6 -12.44 -2.31 -18.72
C ARG A 6 -11.58 -1.52 -17.72
N LYS A 7 -12.16 -0.49 -17.13
CA LYS A 7 -11.53 0.21 -16.01
C LYS A 7 -11.35 -0.83 -14.91
N LEU A 8 -10.12 -1.05 -14.47
CA LEU A 8 -9.83 -1.79 -13.25
C LEU A 8 -10.42 -0.97 -12.10
N ILE A 9 -11.45 -1.49 -11.47
CA ILE A 9 -12.10 -0.91 -10.29
C ILE A 9 -11.91 -1.91 -9.16
N GLY A 10 -11.50 -1.42 -7.99
CA GLY A 10 -11.40 -2.23 -6.78
C GLY A 10 -12.76 -2.59 -6.21
N LYS A 11 -12.73 -3.32 -5.10
CA LYS A 11 -13.95 -3.71 -4.37
C LYS A 11 -14.62 -2.49 -3.74
N ASP A 12 -15.90 -2.36 -3.97
CA ASP A 12 -16.80 -1.49 -3.21
C ASP A 12 -16.87 -1.98 -1.75
N ILE A 13 -17.20 -1.11 -0.80
CA ILE A 13 -17.25 -1.50 0.62
C ILE A 13 -18.22 -2.65 0.92
N THR A 14 -19.27 -2.79 0.12
CA THR A 14 -20.26 -3.87 0.25
C THR A 14 -19.76 -5.23 -0.27
N GLU A 15 -18.65 -5.23 -0.99
CA GLU A 15 -17.98 -6.42 -1.53
C GLU A 15 -16.84 -6.92 -0.64
N LEU A 16 -16.55 -6.19 0.46
CA LEU A 16 -15.53 -6.53 1.44
C LEU A 16 -16.13 -7.25 2.64
N GLU A 17 -15.35 -8.13 3.25
CA GLU A 17 -15.74 -8.87 4.45
C GLU A 17 -14.72 -8.66 5.57
N ILE A 18 -15.21 -8.54 6.82
CA ILE A 18 -14.35 -8.53 8.00
C ILE A 18 -13.67 -9.92 8.10
N GLY A 19 -12.34 -9.90 8.30
CA GLY A 19 -11.53 -11.11 8.32
C GLY A 19 -10.96 -11.50 6.94
N GLU A 20 -11.32 -10.77 5.87
CA GLU A 20 -10.66 -10.95 4.56
C GLU A 20 -9.17 -10.64 4.67
N ARG A 21 -8.33 -11.52 4.16
CA ARG A 21 -6.86 -11.43 4.27
C ARG A 21 -6.17 -11.42 2.92
N LEU A 22 -5.09 -10.64 2.87
CA LEU A 22 -4.14 -10.62 1.77
C LEU A 22 -2.75 -10.97 2.31
N HIS A 23 -2.09 -11.91 1.67
CA HIS A 23 -0.71 -12.30 1.98
C HIS A 23 0.22 -11.90 0.85
N LEU A 24 1.35 -11.30 1.18
CA LEU A 24 2.38 -10.88 0.26
C LEU A 24 3.73 -11.32 0.77
N THR A 25 4.60 -11.72 -0.12
CA THR A 25 6.02 -11.98 0.18
C THR A 25 6.86 -11.10 -0.72
N GLU A 26 7.71 -10.26 -0.13
CA GLU A 26 8.56 -9.33 -0.84
C GLU A 26 10.02 -9.51 -0.42
N LYS A 27 10.91 -9.47 -1.40
CA LYS A 27 12.35 -9.39 -1.18
C LYS A 27 12.81 -7.96 -1.38
N ILE A 28 13.48 -7.39 -0.38
CA ILE A 28 14.01 -6.03 -0.46
C ILE A 28 15.38 -6.06 -1.14
N GLU A 29 15.51 -5.41 -2.27
CA GLU A 29 16.72 -5.39 -3.09
C GLU A 29 17.32 -3.99 -3.22
N ASP A 30 18.60 -3.90 -3.61
CA ASP A 30 19.32 -2.63 -3.78
C ASP A 30 18.64 -1.70 -4.81
N LYS A 31 18.03 -2.26 -5.85
CA LYS A 31 17.29 -1.46 -6.84
C LYS A 31 16.16 -0.66 -6.20
N ASP A 32 15.48 -1.23 -5.19
CA ASP A 32 14.36 -0.61 -4.51
C ASP A 32 14.84 0.58 -3.68
N LEU A 33 16.01 0.42 -3.01
CA LEU A 33 16.68 1.51 -2.31
C LEU A 33 17.07 2.64 -3.25
N MET A 34 17.63 2.33 -4.43
CA MET A 34 18.02 3.34 -5.41
C MET A 34 16.81 4.15 -5.90
N LEU A 35 15.66 3.50 -6.12
CA LEU A 35 14.42 4.18 -6.46
C LEU A 35 13.91 5.08 -5.33
N TYR A 36 13.99 4.61 -4.09
CA TYR A 36 13.64 5.40 -2.91
C TYR A 36 14.51 6.66 -2.80
N LEU A 37 15.82 6.53 -2.94
CA LEU A 37 16.76 7.66 -2.90
C LEU A 37 16.48 8.67 -4.00
N GLY A 38 16.20 8.20 -5.20
CA GLY A 38 15.85 9.06 -6.33
C GLY A 38 14.57 9.85 -6.11
N LEU A 39 13.61 9.25 -5.40
CA LEU A 39 12.33 9.88 -5.07
C LEU A 39 12.44 10.88 -3.92
N THR A 40 13.18 10.55 -2.87
CA THR A 40 13.15 11.28 -1.59
C THR A 40 14.37 12.17 -1.36
N ASN A 41 15.46 11.91 -2.07
CA ASN A 41 16.78 12.52 -1.81
C ASN A 41 17.29 12.29 -0.37
N ASP A 42 16.86 11.20 0.27
CA ASP A 42 17.25 10.82 1.62
C ASP A 42 18.64 10.16 1.61
N ALA A 43 19.63 10.88 2.10
CA ALA A 43 21.03 10.45 2.12
C ALA A 43 21.48 9.97 3.52
N ASN A 44 20.58 9.42 4.32
CA ASN A 44 20.94 8.88 5.65
C ASN A 44 22.01 7.79 5.50
N PRO A 45 23.20 7.97 6.13
CA PRO A 45 24.28 7.00 6.02
C PRO A 45 23.93 5.62 6.58
N LEU A 46 22.96 5.56 7.49
CA LEU A 46 22.46 4.28 8.02
C LEU A 46 21.81 3.40 6.95
N TYR A 47 21.31 3.99 5.87
CA TYR A 47 20.71 3.27 4.75
C TYR A 47 21.69 2.92 3.63
N LEU A 48 22.80 3.70 3.52
CA LEU A 48 23.65 3.73 2.35
C LEU A 48 25.08 3.27 2.58
N GLN A 49 25.63 3.54 3.77
CA GLN A 49 27.06 3.41 4.03
C GLN A 49 27.35 2.22 4.92
N HIS A 50 27.99 1.19 4.36
CA HIS A 50 28.34 -0.02 5.09
C HIS A 50 29.29 0.25 6.26
N ASP A 51 30.33 1.09 6.04
CA ASP A 51 31.29 1.43 7.09
C ASP A 51 30.64 2.16 8.26
N TYR A 52 29.75 3.12 7.95
CA TYR A 52 28.98 3.82 8.99
C TYR A 52 28.07 2.86 9.76
N ALA A 53 27.29 2.06 9.06
CA ALA A 53 26.33 1.15 9.67
C ALA A 53 27.01 0.06 10.50
N ALA A 54 28.21 -0.40 10.10
CA ALA A 54 29.00 -1.37 10.82
C ALA A 54 29.43 -0.90 12.23
N GLU A 55 29.59 0.41 12.44
CA GLU A 55 29.89 1.01 13.72
C GLU A 55 28.66 1.24 14.61
N THR A 56 27.48 0.99 14.10
CA THR A 56 26.20 1.12 14.84
C THR A 56 25.75 -0.20 15.45
N ILE A 57 24.73 -0.13 16.30
CA ILE A 57 24.08 -1.33 16.86
C ILE A 57 23.46 -2.24 15.80
N TYR A 58 23.27 -1.74 14.58
CA TYR A 58 22.68 -2.49 13.47
C TYR A 58 23.70 -3.35 12.72
N GLY A 59 24.97 -2.98 12.73
CA GLY A 59 26.08 -3.74 12.12
C GLY A 59 26.13 -3.72 10.59
N GLN A 60 25.05 -3.30 9.92
CA GLN A 60 24.92 -3.20 8.46
C GLN A 60 23.79 -2.25 8.09
N PRO A 61 23.73 -1.75 6.83
CA PRO A 61 22.68 -0.86 6.41
C PRO A 61 21.29 -1.46 6.56
N ILE A 62 20.34 -0.66 7.03
CA ILE A 62 18.94 -1.03 7.19
C ILE A 62 18.08 -0.44 6.07
N VAL A 63 16.95 -1.08 5.83
CA VAL A 63 15.94 -0.59 4.88
C VAL A 63 15.19 0.59 5.48
N PRO A 64 15.04 1.72 4.76
CA PRO A 64 14.19 2.81 5.20
C PRO A 64 12.76 2.31 5.49
N PRO A 65 12.19 2.57 6.68
CA PRO A 65 10.85 2.07 7.03
C PRO A 65 9.74 2.48 6.06
N ILE A 66 9.88 3.65 5.44
CA ILE A 66 8.92 4.13 4.44
C ILE A 66 8.82 3.20 3.20
N MET A 67 9.86 2.45 2.88
CA MET A 67 9.81 1.47 1.79
C MET A 67 8.83 0.34 2.12
N LEU A 68 8.80 -0.11 3.38
CA LEU A 68 7.83 -1.11 3.86
C LEU A 68 6.40 -0.54 3.79
N THR A 69 6.23 0.72 4.19
CA THR A 69 4.96 1.44 4.04
C THR A 69 4.53 1.53 2.57
N GLY A 70 5.48 1.73 1.66
CA GLY A 70 5.22 1.75 0.22
C GLY A 70 4.69 0.41 -0.32
N ILE A 71 5.20 -0.72 0.19
CA ILE A 71 4.72 -2.06 -0.15
C ILE A 71 3.26 -2.22 0.30
N VAL A 72 2.94 -1.82 1.52
CA VAL A 72 1.56 -1.85 2.06
C VAL A 72 0.64 -0.97 1.22
N THR A 73 1.07 0.26 0.90
CA THR A 73 0.31 1.18 0.05
C THR A 73 0.02 0.57 -1.33
N ALA A 74 1.02 -0.06 -1.94
CA ALA A 74 0.86 -0.73 -3.23
C ALA A 74 -0.10 -1.93 -3.14
N ALA A 75 -0.03 -2.72 -2.07
CA ALA A 75 -0.92 -3.84 -1.83
C ALA A 75 -2.39 -3.40 -1.72
N ILE A 76 -2.64 -2.33 -0.96
CA ILE A 76 -3.97 -1.72 -0.81
C ILE A 76 -4.49 -1.24 -2.17
N SER A 77 -3.67 -0.52 -2.92
CA SER A 77 -4.04 0.05 -4.23
C SER A 77 -4.30 -0.99 -5.31
N LYS A 78 -3.62 -2.15 -5.23
CA LYS A 78 -3.75 -3.21 -6.23
C LYS A 78 -4.81 -4.25 -5.88
N HIS A 79 -5.00 -4.54 -4.58
CA HIS A 79 -5.69 -5.76 -4.15
C HIS A 79 -6.74 -5.58 -3.06
N MET A 80 -6.51 -4.70 -2.05
CA MET A 80 -7.36 -4.66 -0.86
C MET A 80 -7.56 -3.22 -0.34
N PRO A 81 -8.63 -2.56 -0.74
CA PRO A 81 -9.73 -2.96 -1.62
C PRO A 81 -9.41 -2.89 -3.11
N GLY A 82 -8.25 -2.39 -3.52
CA GLY A 82 -7.79 -2.33 -4.90
C GLY A 82 -7.94 -0.96 -5.56
N PRO A 83 -7.91 -0.90 -6.90
CA PRO A 83 -7.88 0.35 -7.65
C PRO A 83 -9.02 1.30 -7.30
N GLY A 84 -8.67 2.55 -7.00
CA GLY A 84 -9.58 3.59 -6.54
C GLY A 84 -9.61 3.75 -5.02
N ALA A 85 -8.88 2.93 -4.26
CA ALA A 85 -8.70 3.09 -2.82
C ALA A 85 -7.93 4.37 -2.49
N HIS A 86 -8.34 5.06 -1.42
CA HIS A 86 -7.66 6.25 -0.92
C HIS A 86 -7.31 6.08 0.54
N ILE A 87 -6.03 5.99 0.85
CA ILE A 87 -5.53 5.91 2.23
C ILE A 87 -5.67 7.28 2.87
N ILE A 88 -6.35 7.34 4.02
CA ILE A 88 -6.58 8.58 4.77
C ILE A 88 -5.85 8.63 6.12
N ASN A 89 -5.47 7.47 6.66
CA ASN A 89 -4.70 7.39 7.90
C ASN A 89 -3.82 6.13 7.91
N GLN A 90 -2.64 6.24 8.51
CA GLN A 90 -1.72 5.14 8.75
C GLN A 90 -1.10 5.31 10.14
N GLN A 91 -1.17 4.27 10.94
CA GLN A 91 -0.48 4.17 12.23
C GLN A 91 0.33 2.90 12.24
N LEU A 92 1.60 3.01 11.86
CA LEU A 92 2.50 1.88 11.69
C LEU A 92 3.68 1.97 12.66
N HIS A 93 4.06 0.84 13.24
CA HIS A 93 5.18 0.67 14.15
C HIS A 93 6.21 -0.27 13.53
N PHE A 94 7.49 0.02 13.74
CA PHE A 94 8.62 -0.73 13.19
C PHE A 94 9.52 -1.18 14.35
N PRO A 95 9.16 -2.27 15.06
CA PRO A 95 9.85 -2.70 16.29
C PRO A 95 11.28 -3.20 16.04
N LYS A 96 11.56 -3.68 14.83
CA LYS A 96 12.87 -4.19 14.43
C LYS A 96 13.27 -3.67 13.06
N PRO A 97 14.57 -3.47 12.81
CA PRO A 97 15.07 -3.09 11.49
C PRO A 97 14.93 -4.25 10.49
N VAL A 98 14.79 -3.89 9.23
CA VAL A 98 14.89 -4.82 8.09
C VAL A 98 16.20 -4.55 7.38
N TYR A 99 16.90 -5.61 6.99
CA TYR A 99 18.14 -5.51 6.25
C TYR A 99 17.92 -5.76 4.76
N HIS A 100 18.85 -5.30 3.93
CA HIS A 100 18.81 -5.57 2.50
C HIS A 100 18.84 -7.06 2.23
N TYR A 101 18.17 -7.47 1.15
CA TYR A 101 17.97 -8.87 0.74
C TYR A 101 17.12 -9.72 1.69
N SER A 102 16.57 -9.13 2.77
CA SER A 102 15.59 -9.82 3.59
C SER A 102 14.33 -10.15 2.79
N ILE A 103 13.74 -11.28 3.12
CA ILE A 103 12.42 -11.68 2.65
C ILE A 103 11.43 -11.31 3.76
N VAL A 104 10.42 -10.54 3.40
CA VAL A 104 9.41 -10.03 4.33
C VAL A 104 8.04 -10.54 3.92
N GLU A 105 7.33 -11.12 4.86
CA GLU A 105 5.94 -11.56 4.70
C GLU A 105 5.00 -10.53 5.31
N PHE A 106 4.06 -10.04 4.52
CA PHE A 106 3.02 -9.10 4.95
C PHE A 106 1.67 -9.82 5.00
N VAL A 107 0.91 -9.53 6.04
CA VAL A 107 -0.50 -9.93 6.17
C VAL A 107 -1.32 -8.67 6.38
N LEU A 108 -2.27 -8.43 5.49
CA LEU A 108 -3.26 -7.38 5.60
C LEU A 108 -4.61 -8.05 5.88
N GLU A 109 -5.35 -7.55 6.88
CA GLU A 109 -6.66 -8.08 7.25
C GLU A 109 -7.67 -6.95 7.41
N VAL A 110 -8.84 -7.09 6.80
CA VAL A 110 -9.98 -6.19 7.03
C VAL A 110 -10.52 -6.43 8.43
N THR A 111 -10.41 -5.44 9.32
CA THR A 111 -10.86 -5.55 10.71
C THR A 111 -12.12 -4.76 11.02
N LYS A 112 -12.42 -3.73 10.22
CA LYS A 112 -13.61 -2.89 10.39
C LYS A 112 -14.12 -2.35 9.07
N LEU A 113 -15.43 -2.31 8.92
CA LEU A 113 -16.14 -1.69 7.80
C LEU A 113 -17.15 -0.67 8.35
N ASP A 114 -16.98 0.59 7.94
CA ASP A 114 -17.94 1.66 8.22
C ASP A 114 -18.61 2.09 6.90
N VAL A 115 -19.78 1.53 6.65
CA VAL A 115 -20.52 1.77 5.40
C VAL A 115 -20.99 3.22 5.27
N GLN A 116 -21.28 3.90 6.39
CA GLN A 116 -21.75 5.28 6.35
C GLN A 116 -20.67 6.25 5.88
N SER A 117 -19.46 6.07 6.36
CA SER A 117 -18.30 6.89 5.97
C SER A 117 -17.50 6.30 4.80
N ASN A 118 -17.90 5.14 4.27
CA ASN A 118 -17.18 4.40 3.23
C ASN A 118 -15.73 4.06 3.63
N GLN A 119 -15.48 3.82 4.92
CA GLN A 119 -14.15 3.57 5.47
C GLN A 119 -13.94 2.09 5.79
N VAL A 120 -12.75 1.62 5.42
CA VAL A 120 -12.25 0.29 5.71
C VAL A 120 -11.02 0.42 6.60
N THR A 121 -11.00 -0.28 7.73
CA THR A 121 -9.80 -0.40 8.56
C THR A 121 -9.11 -1.72 8.25
N ILE A 122 -7.83 -1.64 7.95
CA ILE A 122 -6.99 -2.77 7.59
C ILE A 122 -5.87 -2.89 8.61
N GLN A 123 -5.83 -4.01 9.33
CA GLN A 123 -4.71 -4.39 10.16
C GLN A 123 -3.57 -4.85 9.26
N VAL A 124 -2.35 -4.39 9.57
CA VAL A 124 -1.13 -4.76 8.87
C VAL A 124 -0.16 -5.38 9.85
N ASP A 125 0.35 -6.55 9.52
CA ASP A 125 1.45 -7.20 10.21
C ASP A 125 2.49 -7.64 9.19
N ALA A 126 3.78 -7.52 9.54
CA ALA A 126 4.86 -8.05 8.72
C ALA A 126 5.93 -8.72 9.58
N THR A 127 6.46 -9.81 9.05
CA THR A 127 7.51 -10.61 9.68
C THR A 127 8.66 -10.84 8.72
N ASP A 128 9.87 -10.96 9.27
CA ASP A 128 11.03 -11.39 8.51
C ASP A 128 11.09 -12.93 8.36
N GLN A 129 12.16 -13.43 7.75
CA GLN A 129 12.36 -14.86 7.50
C GLN A 129 12.60 -15.68 8.77
N GLU A 130 12.97 -15.04 9.89
CA GLU A 130 13.10 -15.66 11.21
C GLU A 130 11.76 -15.68 11.99
N GLY A 131 10.69 -15.11 11.39
CA GLY A 131 9.38 -14.98 12.02
C GLY A 131 9.27 -13.83 13.01
N GLU A 132 10.27 -12.93 13.04
CA GLU A 132 10.27 -11.77 13.91
C GLU A 132 9.39 -10.65 13.35
N ARG A 133 8.58 -10.04 14.20
CA ARG A 133 7.71 -8.92 13.79
C ARG A 133 8.54 -7.68 13.50
N ILE A 134 8.46 -7.20 12.27
CA ILE A 134 9.20 -6.02 11.78
C ILE A 134 8.30 -4.82 11.51
N MET A 135 6.99 -5.04 11.36
CA MET A 135 5.99 -3.99 11.22
C MET A 135 4.66 -4.44 11.80
N SER A 136 3.92 -3.51 12.39
CA SER A 136 2.52 -3.72 12.78
C SER A 136 1.76 -2.41 12.81
N GLY A 137 0.45 -2.47 12.63
CA GLY A 137 -0.42 -1.29 12.77
C GLY A 137 -1.67 -1.36 11.95
N GLU A 138 -2.28 -0.20 11.74
CA GLU A 138 -3.55 -0.06 11.04
C GLU A 138 -3.46 1.00 9.95
N VAL A 139 -4.22 0.75 8.88
CA VAL A 139 -4.43 1.69 7.78
C VAL A 139 -5.93 1.88 7.58
N VAL A 140 -6.37 3.14 7.51
CA VAL A 140 -7.76 3.48 7.21
C VAL A 140 -7.85 3.98 5.76
N VAL A 141 -8.77 3.39 5.02
CA VAL A 141 -8.90 3.57 3.58
C VAL A 141 -10.34 3.93 3.23
N ILE A 142 -10.53 4.91 2.35
CA ILE A 142 -11.81 5.10 1.66
C ILE A 142 -11.89 4.04 0.55
N ALA A 143 -12.93 3.22 0.60
CA ALA A 143 -13.14 2.18 -0.41
C ALA A 143 -13.46 2.77 -1.79
N PRO A 144 -13.09 2.09 -2.88
CA PRO A 144 -13.47 2.49 -4.22
C PRO A 144 -14.98 2.64 -4.36
N GLN A 145 -15.41 3.65 -5.09
CA GLN A 145 -16.83 3.85 -5.41
C GLN A 145 -17.10 3.44 -6.85
N LYS A 146 -18.24 2.78 -7.08
CA LYS A 146 -18.71 2.49 -8.44
C LYS A 146 -18.94 3.81 -9.17
N LEU A 147 -18.26 3.99 -10.30
CA LEU A 147 -18.43 5.16 -11.13
C LEU A 147 -19.82 5.10 -11.80
N THR A 148 -20.73 5.96 -11.35
CA THR A 148 -21.98 6.22 -12.08
C THR A 148 -21.64 7.08 -13.28
N VAL A 149 -21.66 6.51 -14.49
CA VAL A 149 -21.56 7.29 -15.72
C VAL A 149 -22.85 8.11 -15.83
N LYS A 150 -22.80 9.39 -15.49
CA LYS A 150 -23.85 10.32 -15.87
C LYS A 150 -23.80 10.44 -17.40
N LEU A 151 -24.69 9.76 -18.10
CA LEU A 151 -24.99 10.06 -19.48
C LEU A 151 -25.60 11.46 -19.51
N THR A 152 -24.79 12.45 -19.86
CA THR A 152 -25.28 13.77 -20.21
C THR A 152 -26.03 13.58 -21.52
N GLN A 153 -27.36 13.49 -21.45
CA GLN A 153 -28.21 13.65 -22.61
C GLN A 153 -28.04 15.08 -23.08
N THR A 154 -27.26 15.28 -24.12
CA THR A 154 -27.29 16.47 -24.92
C THR A 154 -28.69 16.51 -25.53
N LYS A 155 -29.56 17.39 -25.02
CA LYS A 155 -30.76 17.77 -25.70
C LYS A 155 -30.32 18.52 -26.96
N GLU A 156 -30.39 17.84 -28.11
CA GLU A 156 -30.48 18.55 -29.37
C GLU A 156 -31.80 19.33 -29.36
N SER A 157 -31.69 20.63 -29.18
CA SER A 157 -32.75 21.53 -29.49
C SER A 157 -32.89 21.56 -31.01
N SER A 158 -33.85 20.82 -31.51
CA SER A 158 -34.37 21.05 -32.86
C SER A 158 -35.16 22.34 -32.83
N ASP A 159 -34.52 23.45 -33.16
CA ASP A 159 -35.26 24.62 -33.66
C ASP A 159 -35.37 24.46 -35.16
N GLY A 160 -36.54 23.99 -35.53
CA GLY A 160 -37.02 24.12 -36.88
C GLY A 160 -37.62 25.51 -37.12
N ASN A 161 -37.23 26.13 -38.14
CA ASN A 161 -38.08 26.96 -38.97
C ASN A 161 -37.44 27.16 -40.34
#